data_adf90fc92279872a9485c2be1f2ea50f
#
_entry.id   adf90fc92279872a9485c2be1f2ea50f
#
_cell.length_a   1.000
_cell.length_b   1.000
_cell.length_c   1.000
_cell.angle_alpha   90.00
_cell.angle_beta   90.00
_cell.angle_gamma   90.00
#
_symmetry.space_group_name_H-M   'P 1'
#
loop_
_entity.id
_entity.type
_entity.pdbx_description
1 polymer ?
#
loop_
_entity_poly.entity_id
_entity_poly.type
_entity_poly.pdbx_seq_one_letter_code
_entity_poly.pdbx_strand_id
1 'polypeptide(L)'
;MPVSPVTLLRLALALVLAPLTALAANTVTPETSSPQVEAIQAIVDQAIQQNHLKGIIVQVKCGSKTLYLKAAGESMTGVPVTTDMHFRNGALAFTYISTMLLELIDQQPQSLSLHDKLSKFLPEVPHSADVTLKQLANMTSGYQDYVYEPEVTTGLYRNPFRQWTNEELVDIGVTPAQWFEPGKNWAYSHTNYVLLGRVLEKITGMPLSEGLEKYILAPMGLRQTRSIDTPQIPNPVLHVFSSERRDFLHIPTDQPFYEETTFWNPSWTTAEGSVQITDINDMTRSMEIVGSGTLLSPRSYQEQVSASLVGLGHKTDECQICTENTAARNYGLGVINRGSWITQTKSFAGSGATTGYLPSAHLAISVVLTYKPEAYDDKGDTTESSLLTFTALANALAPHTLP
;
A
#
# COMPACT_ATOMS: atom_id res chain seq x y z
N MET A 1 33.33 -37.81 -67.94
CA MET A 1 33.73 -37.11 -69.18
C MET A 1 32.94 -35.82 -69.24
N PRO A 2 33.49 -34.68 -69.64
CA PRO A 2 34.76 -34.09 -69.25
C PRO A 2 34.59 -32.76 -68.49
N VAL A 3 35.63 -32.36 -67.83
CA VAL A 3 35.91 -31.09 -67.15
C VAL A 3 36.07 -29.94 -68.16
N SER A 4 35.63 -28.71 -67.79
CA SER A 4 36.13 -27.48 -68.45
C SER A 4 36.02 -26.27 -67.51
N PRO A 5 36.71 -25.17 -67.72
CA PRO A 5 37.71 -24.71 -66.77
C PRO A 5 37.32 -23.36 -66.09
N VAL A 6 38.08 -23.09 -65.05
CA VAL A 6 38.07 -21.91 -64.19
C VAL A 6 38.54 -20.65 -64.95
N THR A 7 37.77 -19.56 -64.87
CA THR A 7 38.18 -18.22 -65.26
C THR A 7 38.42 -17.37 -64.02
N LEU A 8 39.70 -17.05 -63.76
CA LEU A 8 40.11 -16.13 -62.70
C LEU A 8 39.83 -14.67 -63.12
N LEU A 9 38.94 -14.02 -62.34
CA LEU A 9 38.77 -12.56 -62.44
C LEU A 9 39.58 -11.87 -61.35
N ARG A 10 40.62 -11.14 -61.68
CA ARG A 10 41.39 -10.31 -60.76
C ARG A 10 40.61 -9.02 -60.49
N LEU A 11 40.10 -8.83 -59.23
CA LEU A 11 39.58 -7.54 -58.76
C LEU A 11 40.73 -6.77 -58.12
N ALA A 12 41.05 -5.61 -58.69
CA ALA A 12 41.95 -4.65 -58.05
C ALA A 12 41.25 -3.89 -56.92
N LEU A 13 41.79 -4.01 -55.71
CA LEU A 13 41.30 -3.31 -54.52
C LEU A 13 41.96 -1.90 -54.53
N ALA A 14 41.17 -0.86 -54.81
CA ALA A 14 41.58 0.52 -54.62
C ALA A 14 41.32 0.91 -53.14
N LEU A 15 42.42 1.11 -52.40
CA LEU A 15 42.36 1.69 -51.06
C LEU A 15 42.00 3.17 -51.14
N VAL A 16 40.78 3.55 -50.74
CA VAL A 16 40.42 4.95 -50.52
C VAL A 16 40.69 5.25 -49.04
N LEU A 17 41.77 6.01 -48.78
CA LEU A 17 42.03 6.60 -47.46
C LEU A 17 41.01 7.74 -47.24
N ALA A 18 39.98 7.49 -46.41
CA ALA A 18 39.14 8.55 -45.87
C ALA A 18 39.82 9.16 -44.61
N PRO A 19 39.76 10.49 -44.41
CA PRO A 19 40.35 11.11 -43.22
C PRO A 19 39.56 10.73 -41.99
N LEU A 20 40.25 10.28 -40.92
CA LEU A 20 39.70 10.14 -39.58
C LEU A 20 39.29 11.53 -39.07
N THR A 21 38.00 11.87 -39.14
CA THR A 21 37.45 12.94 -38.33
C THR A 21 37.43 12.45 -36.91
N ALA A 22 38.19 13.08 -36.02
CA ALA A 22 38.15 12.85 -34.58
C ALA A 22 36.71 13.10 -34.09
N LEU A 23 36.02 12.03 -33.67
CA LEU A 23 34.82 12.16 -32.87
C LEU A 23 35.22 12.87 -31.57
N ALA A 24 34.78 14.13 -31.39
CA ALA A 24 34.84 14.81 -30.13
C ALA A 24 34.02 13.96 -29.13
N ALA A 25 34.69 13.39 -28.15
CA ALA A 25 34.03 12.76 -27.02
C ALA A 25 33.19 13.86 -26.36
N ASN A 26 31.86 13.78 -26.53
CA ASN A 26 30.93 14.51 -25.67
C ASN A 26 31.18 14.03 -24.24
N THR A 27 31.96 14.78 -23.48
CA THR A 27 32.01 14.69 -22.06
C THR A 27 30.61 15.07 -21.56
N VAL A 28 29.78 14.08 -21.28
CA VAL A 28 28.53 14.27 -20.49
C VAL A 28 29.00 14.79 -19.13
N THR A 29 28.93 16.11 -18.94
CA THR A 29 29.06 16.70 -17.60
C THR A 29 27.98 16.05 -16.77
N PRO A 30 28.28 15.50 -15.55
CA PRO A 30 27.25 15.01 -14.67
C PRO A 30 26.26 16.16 -14.45
N GLU A 31 24.98 15.92 -14.79
CA GLU A 31 23.91 16.84 -14.44
C GLU A 31 23.97 17.04 -12.93
N THR A 32 24.33 18.24 -12.47
CA THR A 32 24.37 18.57 -11.05
C THR A 32 22.97 18.37 -10.51
N SER A 33 22.80 17.39 -9.61
CA SER A 33 21.53 17.14 -8.93
C SER A 33 21.07 18.43 -8.24
N SER A 34 19.78 18.74 -8.33
CA SER A 34 19.26 19.93 -7.64
C SER A 34 19.45 19.78 -6.12
N PRO A 35 19.64 20.88 -5.36
CA PRO A 35 19.75 20.82 -3.90
C PRO A 35 18.59 20.05 -3.24
N GLN A 36 17.41 20.08 -3.84
CA GLN A 36 16.25 19.34 -3.39
C GLN A 36 16.43 17.83 -3.55
N VAL A 37 16.98 17.37 -4.65
CA VAL A 37 17.28 15.95 -4.90
C VAL A 37 18.37 15.45 -3.95
N GLU A 38 19.38 16.28 -3.68
CA GLU A 38 20.42 15.96 -2.71
C GLU A 38 19.88 15.82 -1.27
N ALA A 39 18.97 16.71 -0.88
CA ALA A 39 18.30 16.63 0.41
C ALA A 39 17.45 15.34 0.55
N ILE A 40 16.70 14.97 -0.50
CA ILE A 40 15.94 13.71 -0.54
C ILE A 40 16.90 12.52 -0.40
N GLN A 41 18.01 12.51 -1.16
CA GLN A 41 18.98 11.42 -1.12
C GLN A 41 19.60 11.28 0.28
N ALA A 42 19.97 12.38 0.91
CA ALA A 42 20.54 12.36 2.27
C ALA A 42 19.56 11.76 3.31
N ILE A 43 18.26 12.09 3.20
CA ILE A 43 17.22 11.51 4.08
C ILE A 43 17.09 10.00 3.85
N VAL A 44 17.12 9.56 2.59
CA VAL A 44 17.03 8.13 2.24
C VAL A 44 18.27 7.37 2.76
N ASP A 45 19.47 7.92 2.58
CA ASP A 45 20.71 7.31 3.06
C ASP A 45 20.73 7.21 4.60
N GLN A 46 20.26 8.25 5.28
CA GLN A 46 20.10 8.25 6.73
C GLN A 46 19.10 7.20 7.21
N ALA A 47 17.94 7.09 6.54
CA ALA A 47 16.92 6.10 6.86
C ALA A 47 17.46 4.66 6.73
N ILE A 48 18.22 4.36 5.68
CA ILE A 48 18.84 3.04 5.48
C ILE A 48 19.75 2.68 6.66
N GLN A 49 20.58 3.63 7.10
CA GLN A 49 21.54 3.39 8.16
C GLN A 49 20.89 3.29 9.54
N GLN A 50 20.02 4.25 9.88
CA GLN A 50 19.44 4.35 11.23
C GLN A 50 18.38 3.30 11.52
N ASN A 51 17.65 2.83 10.47
CA ASN A 51 16.58 1.88 10.66
C ASN A 51 16.97 0.46 10.19
N HIS A 52 18.23 0.20 9.92
CA HIS A 52 18.74 -1.09 9.48
C HIS A 52 17.92 -1.67 8.29
N LEU A 53 17.71 -0.84 7.26
CA LEU A 53 16.91 -1.26 6.12
C LEU A 53 17.70 -2.23 5.22
N LYS A 54 17.03 -3.31 4.77
CA LYS A 54 17.55 -4.24 3.77
C LYS A 54 17.39 -3.65 2.37
N GLY A 55 16.21 -3.13 2.08
CA GLY A 55 15.86 -2.48 0.82
C GLY A 55 14.91 -1.32 1.02
N ILE A 56 14.97 -0.35 0.12
CA ILE A 56 14.05 0.80 0.09
C ILE A 56 13.80 1.24 -1.35
N ILE A 57 12.55 1.61 -1.63
CA ILE A 57 12.14 2.26 -2.89
C ILE A 57 11.42 3.55 -2.51
N VAL A 58 11.82 4.67 -3.09
CA VAL A 58 11.23 5.99 -2.84
C VAL A 58 10.86 6.66 -4.14
N GLN A 59 9.65 7.21 -4.19
CA GLN A 59 9.20 8.10 -5.24
C GLN A 59 8.69 9.41 -4.67
N VAL A 60 9.11 10.52 -5.27
CA VAL A 60 8.59 11.86 -5.00
C VAL A 60 8.17 12.50 -6.31
N LYS A 61 6.93 12.99 -6.39
CA LYS A 61 6.38 13.68 -7.56
C LYS A 61 5.77 15.01 -7.14
N CYS A 62 5.89 16.00 -8.02
CA CYS A 62 5.21 17.29 -7.90
C CYS A 62 4.43 17.54 -9.21
N GLY A 63 3.11 17.44 -9.15
CA GLY A 63 2.26 17.40 -10.33
C GLY A 63 2.68 16.27 -11.27
N SER A 64 2.88 16.56 -12.55
CA SER A 64 3.31 15.58 -13.55
C SER A 64 4.80 15.23 -13.48
N LYS A 65 5.62 15.98 -12.71
CA LYS A 65 7.08 15.83 -12.67
C LYS A 65 7.51 14.86 -11.59
N THR A 66 8.25 13.82 -11.95
CA THR A 66 9.01 13.00 -10.99
C THR A 66 10.25 13.75 -10.55
N LEU A 67 10.34 14.11 -9.27
CA LEU A 67 11.49 14.77 -8.67
C LEU A 67 12.55 13.76 -8.24
N TYR A 68 12.09 12.58 -7.77
CA TYR A 68 12.96 11.52 -7.29
C TYR A 68 12.29 10.16 -7.50
N LEU A 69 13.03 9.20 -8.03
CA LEU A 69 12.63 7.80 -8.12
C LEU A 69 13.88 6.96 -8.05
N LYS A 70 14.11 6.33 -6.91
CA LYS A 70 15.27 5.47 -6.68
C LYS A 70 14.95 4.30 -5.77
N ALA A 71 15.74 3.25 -5.95
CA ALA A 71 15.80 2.09 -5.09
C ALA A 71 17.23 1.92 -4.59
N ALA A 72 17.38 1.37 -3.38
CA ALA A 72 18.66 1.08 -2.76
C ALA A 72 18.59 -0.17 -1.89
N GLY A 73 19.73 -0.82 -1.69
CA GLY A 73 19.85 -2.05 -0.90
C GLY A 73 19.56 -3.31 -1.72
N GLU A 74 19.19 -4.38 -1.02
CA GLU A 74 18.99 -5.71 -1.61
C GLU A 74 17.58 -6.24 -1.32
N SER A 75 16.97 -6.85 -2.34
CA SER A 75 15.73 -7.64 -2.20
C SER A 75 16.05 -8.98 -1.55
N MET A 76 16.92 -9.75 -2.18
CA MET A 76 17.56 -10.95 -1.64
C MET A 76 19.07 -10.77 -1.64
N THR A 77 19.79 -11.70 -1.00
CA THR A 77 21.26 -11.70 -1.01
C THR A 77 21.79 -11.67 -2.44
N GLY A 78 22.54 -10.61 -2.78
CA GLY A 78 23.11 -10.42 -4.10
C GLY A 78 22.13 -9.96 -5.19
N VAL A 79 20.88 -9.67 -4.84
CA VAL A 79 19.86 -9.15 -5.78
C VAL A 79 19.52 -7.72 -5.41
N PRO A 80 19.99 -6.71 -6.15
CA PRO A 80 19.68 -5.31 -5.88
C PRO A 80 18.18 -5.03 -5.94
N VAL A 81 17.69 -4.11 -5.10
CA VAL A 81 16.32 -3.58 -5.22
C VAL A 81 16.25 -2.69 -6.46
N THR A 82 15.15 -2.82 -7.21
CA THR A 82 14.85 -1.99 -8.37
C THR A 82 13.50 -1.30 -8.23
N THR A 83 13.27 -0.23 -8.97
CA THR A 83 12.05 0.60 -8.88
C THR A 83 10.81 -0.02 -9.51
N ASP A 84 10.96 -1.10 -10.25
CA ASP A 84 9.91 -1.88 -10.90
C ASP A 84 9.51 -3.15 -10.13
N MET A 85 10.10 -3.38 -8.95
CA MET A 85 9.74 -4.52 -8.11
C MET A 85 8.31 -4.40 -7.56
N HIS A 86 7.61 -5.54 -7.60
CA HIS A 86 6.26 -5.67 -7.08
C HIS A 86 6.26 -6.04 -5.60
N PHE A 87 5.26 -5.54 -4.90
CA PHE A 87 5.02 -5.79 -3.47
C PHE A 87 3.52 -5.71 -3.15
N ARG A 88 3.11 -6.18 -1.96
CA ARG A 88 1.73 -6.04 -1.48
C ARG A 88 1.43 -4.59 -1.10
N ASN A 89 0.26 -4.07 -1.52
CA ASN A 89 -0.14 -2.69 -1.25
C ASN A 89 -0.74 -2.47 0.16
N GLY A 90 -1.11 -3.54 0.88
CA GLY A 90 -1.66 -3.48 2.23
C GLY A 90 -2.93 -2.65 2.35
N ALA A 91 -3.01 -1.79 3.35
CA ALA A 91 -4.21 -0.99 3.65
C ALA A 91 -4.58 0.06 2.57
N LEU A 92 -3.79 0.23 1.51
CA LEU A 92 -4.22 1.00 0.33
C LEU A 92 -5.46 0.35 -0.32
N ALA A 93 -5.67 -0.96 -0.13
CA ALA A 93 -6.89 -1.66 -0.50
C ALA A 93 -8.15 -1.03 0.13
N PHE A 94 -8.07 -0.55 1.37
CA PHE A 94 -9.19 0.12 2.04
C PHE A 94 -9.54 1.45 1.36
N THR A 95 -8.53 2.17 0.89
CA THR A 95 -8.73 3.37 0.08
C THR A 95 -9.48 3.05 -1.20
N TYR A 96 -9.12 1.97 -1.90
CA TYR A 96 -9.81 1.58 -3.13
C TYR A 96 -11.24 1.12 -2.88
N ILE A 97 -11.50 0.32 -1.84
CA ILE A 97 -12.85 -0.12 -1.46
C ILE A 97 -13.74 1.09 -1.13
N SER A 98 -13.25 2.03 -0.32
CA SER A 98 -14.01 3.24 0.01
C SER A 98 -14.24 4.15 -1.20
N THR A 99 -13.23 4.31 -2.07
CA THR A 99 -13.37 5.09 -3.30
C THR A 99 -14.38 4.45 -4.24
N MET A 100 -14.39 3.11 -4.37
CA MET A 100 -15.38 2.39 -5.17
C MET A 100 -16.79 2.57 -4.62
N LEU A 101 -16.98 2.52 -3.29
CA LEU A 101 -18.28 2.79 -2.69
C LEU A 101 -18.77 4.19 -3.03
N LEU A 102 -17.90 5.20 -2.92
CA LEU A 102 -18.24 6.60 -3.22
C LEU A 102 -18.52 6.82 -4.71
N GLU A 103 -17.75 6.20 -5.59
CA GLU A 103 -17.96 6.24 -7.04
C GLU A 103 -19.32 5.63 -7.43
N LEU A 104 -19.69 4.49 -6.83
CA LEU A 104 -21.00 3.88 -7.05
C LEU A 104 -22.14 4.75 -6.50
N ILE A 105 -21.94 5.46 -5.39
CA ILE A 105 -22.91 6.43 -4.87
C ILE A 105 -23.06 7.61 -5.83
N ASP A 106 -21.96 8.13 -6.37
CA ASP A 106 -22.00 9.21 -7.37
C ASP A 106 -22.74 8.81 -8.66
N GLN A 107 -22.62 7.53 -9.07
CA GLN A 107 -23.33 6.99 -10.23
C GLN A 107 -24.82 6.71 -9.95
N GLN A 108 -25.19 6.40 -8.70
CA GLN A 108 -26.54 5.95 -8.33
C GLN A 108 -27.10 6.69 -7.10
N PRO A 109 -27.12 8.03 -7.09
CA PRO A 109 -27.42 8.81 -5.87
C PRO A 109 -28.86 8.67 -5.36
N GLN A 110 -29.77 8.12 -6.18
CA GLN A 110 -31.17 7.91 -5.79
C GLN A 110 -31.40 6.57 -5.08
N SER A 111 -30.49 5.61 -5.24
CA SER A 111 -30.66 4.23 -4.75
C SER A 111 -29.59 3.79 -3.76
N LEU A 112 -28.46 4.48 -3.70
CA LEU A 112 -27.31 4.15 -2.86
C LEU A 112 -26.81 5.37 -2.08
N SER A 113 -26.54 5.18 -0.79
CA SER A 113 -26.11 6.24 0.11
C SER A 113 -25.16 5.70 1.17
N LEU A 114 -24.24 6.52 1.67
CA LEU A 114 -23.43 6.26 2.86
C LEU A 114 -24.28 5.99 4.12
N HIS A 115 -25.54 6.45 4.14
CA HIS A 115 -26.47 6.24 5.25
C HIS A 115 -27.30 4.96 5.13
N ASP A 116 -27.19 4.23 4.03
CA ASP A 116 -27.85 2.94 3.90
C ASP A 116 -27.35 2.00 4.99
N LYS A 117 -28.30 1.25 5.57
CA LYS A 117 -28.00 0.25 6.61
C LYS A 117 -27.34 -0.97 5.99
N LEU A 118 -26.41 -1.57 6.72
CA LEU A 118 -25.76 -2.82 6.32
C LEU A 118 -26.80 -3.92 6.04
N SER A 119 -27.90 -3.96 6.83
CA SER A 119 -29.00 -4.92 6.66
C SER A 119 -29.73 -4.86 5.31
N LYS A 120 -29.58 -3.76 4.54
CA LYS A 120 -30.07 -3.67 3.17
C LYS A 120 -29.35 -4.67 2.22
N PHE A 121 -28.10 -5.01 2.54
CA PHE A 121 -27.24 -5.83 1.70
C PHE A 121 -26.87 -7.17 2.34
N LEU A 122 -26.63 -7.16 3.65
CA LEU A 122 -26.20 -8.31 4.44
C LEU A 122 -27.05 -8.41 5.74
N PRO A 123 -28.34 -8.76 5.61
CA PRO A 123 -29.26 -8.84 6.76
C PRO A 123 -28.90 -9.94 7.76
N GLU A 124 -28.11 -10.93 7.35
CA GLU A 124 -27.63 -12.03 8.18
C GLU A 124 -26.55 -11.61 9.19
N VAL A 125 -25.87 -10.48 8.97
CA VAL A 125 -24.80 -10.00 9.87
C VAL A 125 -25.40 -9.44 11.15
N PRO A 126 -24.95 -9.85 12.35
CA PRO A 126 -25.41 -9.30 13.63
C PRO A 126 -25.30 -7.78 13.65
N HIS A 127 -26.27 -7.09 14.24
CA HIS A 127 -26.34 -5.62 14.35
C HIS A 127 -26.37 -4.87 13.00
N SER A 128 -26.56 -5.56 11.87
CA SER A 128 -26.58 -4.93 10.53
C SER A 128 -27.64 -3.84 10.37
N ALA A 129 -28.75 -3.92 11.13
CA ALA A 129 -29.81 -2.89 11.14
C ALA A 129 -29.38 -1.58 11.85
N ASP A 130 -28.34 -1.62 12.66
CA ASP A 130 -27.85 -0.46 13.41
C ASP A 130 -26.67 0.23 12.72
N VAL A 131 -25.90 -0.52 11.91
CA VAL A 131 -24.69 -0.06 11.25
C VAL A 131 -24.99 0.48 9.84
N THR A 132 -24.38 1.59 9.47
CA THR A 132 -24.44 2.17 8.12
C THR A 132 -23.16 1.90 7.30
N LEU A 133 -23.23 2.04 5.97
CA LEU A 133 -22.05 1.93 5.11
C LEU A 133 -20.98 2.98 5.47
N LYS A 134 -21.38 4.19 5.88
CA LYS A 134 -20.45 5.21 6.40
C LYS A 134 -19.69 4.72 7.62
N GLN A 135 -20.38 4.09 8.57
CA GLN A 135 -19.78 3.59 9.81
C GLN A 135 -18.83 2.42 9.57
N LEU A 136 -19.05 1.61 8.54
CA LEU A 136 -18.05 0.64 8.11
C LEU A 136 -16.83 1.37 7.48
N ALA A 137 -17.05 2.26 6.51
CA ALA A 137 -15.97 2.91 5.77
C ALA A 137 -15.07 3.79 6.65
N ASN A 138 -15.62 4.42 7.70
CA ASN A 138 -14.88 5.25 8.65
C ASN A 138 -14.52 4.55 9.96
N MET A 139 -14.79 3.23 10.07
CA MET A 139 -14.42 2.41 11.23
C MET A 139 -15.08 2.80 12.55
N THR A 140 -16.34 3.27 12.49
CA THR A 140 -17.16 3.57 13.68
C THR A 140 -18.33 2.58 13.86
N SER A 141 -18.28 1.41 13.23
CA SER A 141 -19.33 0.39 13.36
C SER A 141 -19.41 -0.26 14.74
N GLY A 142 -18.28 -0.33 15.43
CA GLY A 142 -18.12 -1.08 16.69
C GLY A 142 -17.74 -2.55 16.51
N TYR A 143 -17.82 -3.13 15.30
CA TYR A 143 -17.37 -4.50 15.07
C TYR A 143 -15.91 -4.68 15.45
N GLN A 144 -15.61 -5.77 16.15
CA GLN A 144 -14.26 -6.11 16.56
C GLN A 144 -13.36 -6.40 15.37
N ASP A 145 -12.08 -6.19 15.55
CA ASP A 145 -11.11 -6.51 14.52
C ASP A 145 -10.65 -7.97 14.67
N TYR A 146 -11.03 -8.81 13.73
CA TYR A 146 -10.65 -10.23 13.74
C TYR A 146 -9.13 -10.44 13.83
N VAL A 147 -8.32 -9.47 13.43
CA VAL A 147 -6.85 -9.56 13.45
C VAL A 147 -6.32 -9.71 14.88
N TYR A 148 -7.03 -9.18 15.89
CA TYR A 148 -6.65 -9.32 17.28
C TYR A 148 -7.19 -10.60 17.94
N GLU A 149 -8.08 -11.31 17.25
CA GLU A 149 -8.62 -12.54 17.80
C GLU A 149 -7.57 -13.67 17.81
N PRO A 150 -7.43 -14.41 18.92
CA PRO A 150 -6.42 -15.46 19.06
C PRO A 150 -6.47 -16.52 17.95
N GLU A 151 -7.64 -16.76 17.39
CA GLU A 151 -7.82 -17.70 16.28
C GLU A 151 -7.03 -17.26 15.05
N VAL A 152 -7.08 -15.96 14.71
CA VAL A 152 -6.39 -15.41 13.52
C VAL A 152 -4.90 -15.27 13.80
N THR A 153 -4.50 -14.65 14.92
CA THR A 153 -3.09 -14.44 15.25
C THR A 153 -2.33 -15.76 15.39
N THR A 154 -2.89 -16.72 16.15
CA THR A 154 -2.31 -18.05 16.33
C THR A 154 -2.35 -18.84 15.01
N GLY A 155 -3.46 -18.75 14.27
CA GLY A 155 -3.64 -19.43 13.00
C GLY A 155 -2.63 -18.99 11.95
N LEU A 156 -2.41 -17.68 11.83
CA LEU A 156 -1.43 -17.06 10.94
C LEU A 156 0.00 -17.54 11.27
N TYR A 157 0.42 -17.43 12.53
CA TYR A 157 1.78 -17.79 12.91
C TYR A 157 2.03 -19.31 12.91
N ARG A 158 0.98 -20.13 13.14
CA ARG A 158 1.08 -21.59 13.04
C ARG A 158 1.19 -22.07 11.60
N ASN A 159 0.42 -21.46 10.69
CA ASN A 159 0.42 -21.78 9.27
C ASN A 159 0.27 -20.51 8.42
N PRO A 160 1.37 -19.80 8.13
CA PRO A 160 1.33 -18.57 7.37
C PRO A 160 0.91 -18.76 5.90
N PHE A 161 0.72 -19.99 5.44
CA PHE A 161 0.24 -20.31 4.10
C PHE A 161 -1.26 -20.67 4.05
N ARG A 162 -1.96 -20.61 5.20
CA ARG A 162 -3.40 -20.86 5.26
C ARG A 162 -4.16 -19.84 4.42
N GLN A 163 -5.08 -20.32 3.57
CA GLN A 163 -6.09 -19.50 2.92
C GLN A 163 -7.24 -19.25 3.90
N TRP A 164 -7.59 -17.99 4.12
CA TRP A 164 -8.76 -17.56 4.89
C TRP A 164 -9.87 -17.15 3.93
N THR A 165 -11.13 -17.38 4.30
CA THR A 165 -12.29 -16.93 3.52
C THR A 165 -12.92 -15.69 4.15
N ASN A 166 -13.69 -14.93 3.35
CA ASN A 166 -14.45 -13.78 3.86
C ASN A 166 -15.41 -14.20 4.98
N GLU A 167 -16.06 -15.35 4.84
CA GLU A 167 -17.01 -15.88 5.82
C GLU A 167 -16.34 -16.14 7.16
N GLU A 168 -15.20 -16.85 7.16
CA GLU A 168 -14.43 -17.11 8.39
C GLU A 168 -14.02 -15.81 9.08
N LEU A 169 -13.48 -14.84 8.36
CA LEU A 169 -13.02 -13.57 8.90
C LEU A 169 -14.18 -12.72 9.45
N VAL A 170 -15.30 -12.68 8.73
CA VAL A 170 -16.51 -11.98 9.19
C VAL A 170 -17.05 -12.63 10.44
N ASP A 171 -17.23 -13.95 10.46
CA ASP A 171 -17.77 -14.67 11.62
C ASP A 171 -16.93 -14.43 12.87
N ILE A 172 -15.60 -14.43 12.75
CA ILE A 172 -14.70 -14.12 13.86
C ILE A 172 -14.88 -12.67 14.34
N GLY A 173 -15.01 -11.70 13.43
CA GLY A 173 -15.08 -10.29 13.79
C GLY A 173 -16.45 -9.80 14.27
N VAL A 174 -17.55 -10.49 13.91
CA VAL A 174 -18.92 -10.07 14.28
C VAL A 174 -19.57 -10.93 15.38
N THR A 175 -19.00 -12.09 15.71
CA THR A 175 -19.50 -12.98 16.77
C THR A 175 -19.33 -12.38 18.16
N PRO A 176 -18.20 -11.75 18.52
CA PRO A 176 -18.06 -11.04 19.77
C PRO A 176 -18.98 -9.82 19.84
N ALA A 177 -19.34 -9.39 21.07
CA ALA A 177 -20.06 -8.14 21.27
C ALA A 177 -19.26 -6.97 20.66
N GLN A 178 -19.97 -6.01 20.09
CA GLN A 178 -19.32 -4.81 19.56
C GLN A 178 -18.54 -4.07 20.67
N TRP A 179 -17.37 -3.53 20.33
CA TRP A 179 -16.56 -2.73 21.27
C TRP A 179 -17.30 -1.47 21.76
N PHE A 180 -18.22 -0.93 20.94
CA PHE A 180 -19.02 0.24 21.24
C PHE A 180 -20.25 0.30 20.32
N GLU A 181 -21.24 1.08 20.70
CA GLU A 181 -22.41 1.34 19.85
C GLU A 181 -22.00 2.05 18.54
N PRO A 182 -22.62 1.71 17.41
CA PRO A 182 -22.30 2.32 16.10
C PRO A 182 -22.31 3.85 16.12
N GLY A 183 -21.18 4.44 15.73
CA GLY A 183 -20.99 5.90 15.69
C GLY A 183 -20.60 6.56 17.01
N LYS A 184 -20.46 5.81 18.12
CA LYS A 184 -20.14 6.38 19.44
C LYS A 184 -18.64 6.44 19.75
N ASN A 185 -17.84 5.66 19.05
CA ASN A 185 -16.39 5.65 19.22
C ASN A 185 -15.70 5.25 17.90
N TRP A 186 -14.39 5.12 17.91
CA TRP A 186 -13.59 4.74 16.76
C TRP A 186 -12.52 3.71 17.13
N ALA A 187 -12.42 2.65 16.33
CA ALA A 187 -11.34 1.68 16.39
C ALA A 187 -11.03 1.18 14.98
N TYR A 188 -9.74 1.06 14.66
CA TYR A 188 -9.33 0.42 13.40
C TYR A 188 -9.77 -1.05 13.42
N SER A 189 -10.47 -1.50 12.38
CA SER A 189 -10.97 -2.86 12.28
C SER A 189 -11.07 -3.32 10.83
N HIS A 190 -10.34 -4.38 10.51
CA HIS A 190 -10.35 -5.02 9.20
C HIS A 190 -11.73 -5.62 8.86
N THR A 191 -12.48 -6.07 9.86
CA THR A 191 -13.86 -6.61 9.71
C THR A 191 -14.75 -5.66 8.91
N ASN A 192 -14.62 -4.35 9.13
CA ASN A 192 -15.39 -3.35 8.39
C ASN A 192 -15.19 -3.44 6.88
N TYR A 193 -13.96 -3.68 6.46
CA TYR A 193 -13.60 -3.66 5.04
C TYR A 193 -13.86 -5.00 4.35
N VAL A 194 -13.85 -6.11 5.08
CA VAL A 194 -14.38 -7.39 4.57
C VAL A 194 -15.88 -7.27 4.33
N LEU A 195 -16.63 -6.70 5.28
CA LEU A 195 -18.07 -6.44 5.11
C LEU A 195 -18.35 -5.48 3.95
N LEU A 196 -17.59 -4.39 3.80
CA LEU A 196 -17.73 -3.47 2.67
C LEU A 196 -17.45 -4.15 1.33
N GLY A 197 -16.44 -5.02 1.25
CA GLY A 197 -16.17 -5.81 0.06
C GLY A 197 -17.38 -6.65 -0.36
N ARG A 198 -17.98 -7.38 0.59
CA ARG A 198 -19.21 -8.15 0.35
C ARG A 198 -20.40 -7.27 -0.06
N VAL A 199 -20.54 -6.09 0.54
CA VAL A 199 -21.58 -5.11 0.15
C VAL A 199 -21.38 -4.66 -1.30
N LEU A 200 -20.15 -4.36 -1.71
CA LEU A 200 -19.83 -3.94 -3.08
C LEU A 200 -20.15 -5.05 -4.10
N GLU A 201 -19.87 -6.30 -3.77
CA GLU A 201 -20.29 -7.45 -4.60
C GLU A 201 -21.80 -7.55 -4.75
N LYS A 202 -22.56 -7.32 -3.65
CA LYS A 202 -24.04 -7.28 -3.72
C LYS A 202 -24.57 -6.14 -4.59
N ILE A 203 -23.94 -4.96 -4.51
CA ILE A 203 -24.34 -3.78 -5.29
C ILE A 203 -24.04 -3.98 -6.77
N THR A 204 -22.88 -4.52 -7.10
CA THR A 204 -22.41 -4.61 -8.50
C THR A 204 -22.82 -5.91 -9.19
N GLY A 205 -23.10 -6.95 -8.42
CA GLY A 205 -23.38 -8.30 -8.94
C GLY A 205 -22.15 -9.00 -9.54
N MET A 206 -20.94 -8.50 -9.25
CA MET A 206 -19.68 -9.06 -9.74
C MET A 206 -18.70 -9.30 -8.57
N PRO A 207 -17.68 -10.19 -8.74
CA PRO A 207 -16.59 -10.36 -7.77
C PRO A 207 -15.92 -9.03 -7.48
N LEU A 208 -15.47 -8.82 -6.24
CA LEU A 208 -14.84 -7.56 -5.80
C LEU A 208 -13.61 -7.22 -6.66
N SER A 209 -12.81 -8.21 -7.06
CA SER A 209 -11.65 -8.01 -7.94
C SER A 209 -12.02 -7.38 -9.30
N GLU A 210 -13.11 -7.85 -9.92
CA GLU A 210 -13.61 -7.28 -11.16
C GLU A 210 -14.19 -5.88 -10.96
N GLY A 211 -14.89 -5.67 -9.83
CA GLY A 211 -15.40 -4.35 -9.46
C GLY A 211 -14.27 -3.33 -9.26
N LEU A 212 -13.22 -3.70 -8.53
CA LEU A 212 -12.05 -2.83 -8.32
C LEU A 212 -11.32 -2.54 -9.64
N GLU A 213 -11.13 -3.54 -10.50
CA GLU A 213 -10.53 -3.32 -11.82
C GLU A 213 -11.35 -2.30 -12.62
N LYS A 214 -12.67 -2.51 -12.70
CA LYS A 214 -13.58 -1.69 -13.53
C LYS A 214 -13.72 -0.24 -13.01
N TYR A 215 -13.91 -0.07 -11.71
CA TYR A 215 -14.28 1.23 -11.14
C TYR A 215 -13.09 2.01 -10.58
N ILE A 216 -11.96 1.35 -10.29
CA ILE A 216 -10.81 1.95 -9.61
C ILE A 216 -9.53 1.80 -10.42
N LEU A 217 -9.03 0.57 -10.64
CA LEU A 217 -7.67 0.38 -11.15
C LEU A 217 -7.54 0.86 -12.59
N ALA A 218 -8.46 0.48 -13.48
CA ALA A 218 -8.46 0.91 -14.88
C ALA A 218 -8.72 2.43 -15.04
N PRO A 219 -9.73 3.06 -14.36
CA PRO A 219 -9.91 4.51 -14.41
C PRO A 219 -8.74 5.32 -13.86
N MET A 220 -8.05 4.82 -12.83
CA MET A 220 -6.83 5.43 -12.31
C MET A 220 -5.62 5.21 -13.23
N GLY A 221 -5.71 4.28 -14.20
CA GLY A 221 -4.62 3.90 -15.10
C GLY A 221 -3.49 3.15 -14.39
N LEU A 222 -3.81 2.36 -13.38
CA LEU A 222 -2.88 1.53 -12.63
C LEU A 222 -2.61 0.24 -13.42
N ARG A 223 -1.40 0.10 -13.95
CA ARG A 223 -1.07 -1.00 -14.87
C ARG A 223 -0.34 -2.16 -14.20
N GLN A 224 0.28 -1.89 -13.06
CA GLN A 224 1.03 -2.86 -12.26
C GLN A 224 0.26 -3.28 -11.00
N THR A 225 -0.89 -2.65 -10.74
CA THR A 225 -1.75 -2.98 -9.60
C THR A 225 -2.85 -3.93 -10.05
N ARG A 226 -2.99 -5.04 -9.34
CA ARG A 226 -4.03 -6.04 -9.61
C ARG A 226 -4.33 -6.88 -8.38
N SER A 227 -5.56 -7.36 -8.28
CA SER A 227 -5.97 -8.29 -7.22
C SER A 227 -5.31 -9.66 -7.42
N ILE A 228 -4.64 -10.16 -6.39
CA ILE A 228 -4.05 -11.50 -6.34
C ILE A 228 -4.27 -12.04 -4.93
N ASP A 229 -5.29 -12.87 -4.77
CA ASP A 229 -5.68 -13.46 -3.49
C ASP A 229 -4.86 -14.71 -3.12
N THR A 230 -3.71 -14.89 -3.76
CA THR A 230 -2.78 -15.98 -3.52
C THR A 230 -1.45 -15.44 -2.98
N PRO A 231 -0.59 -16.31 -2.41
CA PRO A 231 0.75 -15.92 -1.99
C PRO A 231 1.63 -15.35 -3.11
N GLN A 232 1.34 -15.65 -4.37
CA GLN A 232 2.19 -15.30 -5.50
C GLN A 232 2.30 -13.78 -5.72
N ILE A 233 3.50 -13.35 -6.08
CA ILE A 233 3.81 -12.00 -6.55
C ILE A 233 4.57 -12.14 -7.88
N PRO A 234 4.19 -11.43 -8.96
CA PRO A 234 4.90 -11.51 -10.23
C PRO A 234 6.27 -10.85 -10.16
N ASN A 235 7.20 -11.39 -10.96
CA ASN A 235 8.54 -10.81 -11.08
C ASN A 235 8.53 -9.43 -11.77
N PRO A 236 9.48 -8.53 -11.43
CA PRO A 236 10.45 -8.68 -10.32
C PRO A 236 9.79 -8.46 -8.95
N VAL A 237 10.24 -9.19 -7.93
CA VAL A 237 9.65 -9.20 -6.60
C VAL A 237 10.54 -8.49 -5.59
N LEU A 238 9.97 -7.61 -4.78
CA LEU A 238 10.62 -7.14 -3.55
C LEU A 238 10.43 -8.19 -2.47
N HIS A 239 11.47 -9.01 -2.23
CA HIS A 239 11.46 -10.04 -1.21
C HIS A 239 11.51 -9.45 0.19
N VAL A 240 10.76 -10.05 1.08
CA VAL A 240 10.54 -9.59 2.45
C VAL A 240 10.94 -10.69 3.43
N PHE A 241 11.56 -10.27 4.52
CA PHE A 241 12.00 -11.17 5.58
C PHE A 241 11.58 -10.59 6.93
N SER A 242 11.25 -11.45 7.90
CA SER A 242 10.75 -11.05 9.21
C SER A 242 11.29 -11.92 10.34
N SER A 243 11.26 -11.35 11.53
CA SER A 243 11.47 -12.07 12.79
C SER A 243 10.20 -12.13 13.65
N GLU A 244 9.05 -11.69 13.15
CA GLU A 244 7.79 -11.55 13.91
C GLU A 244 7.31 -12.85 14.58
N ARG A 245 7.62 -14.02 14.01
CA ARG A 245 7.23 -15.28 14.64
C ARG A 245 8.18 -15.78 15.73
N ARG A 246 9.25 -15.05 16.04
CA ARG A 246 10.24 -15.45 17.04
C ARG A 246 9.59 -15.83 18.38
N ASP A 247 8.75 -14.96 18.91
CA ASP A 247 8.10 -15.18 20.21
C ASP A 247 7.12 -16.36 20.17
N PHE A 248 6.29 -16.42 19.12
CA PHE A 248 5.37 -17.53 18.88
C PHE A 248 6.06 -18.90 18.78
N LEU A 249 7.22 -18.95 18.13
CA LEU A 249 8.01 -20.18 17.96
C LEU A 249 8.92 -20.46 19.15
N HIS A 250 8.93 -19.60 20.18
CA HIS A 250 9.79 -19.71 21.36
C HIS A 250 11.28 -19.79 21.02
N ILE A 251 11.71 -19.04 19.98
CA ILE A 251 13.12 -19.00 19.59
C ILE A 251 13.88 -18.11 20.60
N PRO A 252 14.90 -18.66 21.30
CA PRO A 252 15.71 -17.88 22.25
C PRO A 252 16.33 -16.62 21.61
N THR A 253 16.48 -15.56 22.40
CA THR A 253 17.01 -14.26 21.90
C THR A 253 18.47 -14.34 21.44
N ASP A 254 19.23 -15.33 21.95
CA ASP A 254 20.61 -15.60 21.56
C ASP A 254 20.73 -16.45 20.27
N GLN A 255 19.61 -16.91 19.72
CA GLN A 255 19.58 -17.64 18.47
C GLN A 255 19.11 -16.75 17.32
N PRO A 256 19.82 -16.72 16.17
CA PRO A 256 19.37 -15.99 15.00
C PRO A 256 18.04 -16.56 14.49
N PHE A 257 17.09 -15.67 14.21
CA PHE A 257 15.84 -16.02 13.55
C PHE A 257 15.44 -14.91 12.57
N TYR A 258 15.33 -15.28 11.31
CA TYR A 258 14.97 -14.36 10.23
C TYR A 258 14.52 -15.19 9.05
N GLU A 259 13.22 -15.14 8.73
CA GLU A 259 12.61 -16.00 7.73
C GLU A 259 12.03 -15.18 6.57
N GLU A 260 11.94 -15.79 5.40
CA GLU A 260 11.29 -15.18 4.26
C GLU A 260 9.77 -15.23 4.41
N THR A 261 9.13 -14.08 4.32
CA THR A 261 7.68 -13.90 4.48
C THR A 261 6.98 -13.41 3.21
N THR A 262 7.73 -13.20 2.13
CA THR A 262 7.26 -12.68 0.83
C THR A 262 6.00 -13.38 0.35
N PHE A 263 5.96 -14.70 0.48
CA PHE A 263 4.90 -15.56 -0.03
C PHE A 263 3.97 -16.10 1.05
N TRP A 264 3.92 -15.47 2.24
CA TRP A 264 2.86 -15.75 3.18
C TRP A 264 1.50 -15.43 2.57
N ASN A 265 0.49 -16.22 2.91
CA ASN A 265 -0.84 -16.03 2.35
C ASN A 265 -1.47 -14.74 2.89
N PRO A 266 -1.80 -13.77 2.04
CA PRO A 266 -2.32 -12.47 2.46
C PRO A 266 -3.85 -12.45 2.66
N SER A 267 -4.55 -13.58 2.50
CA SER A 267 -6.02 -13.65 2.50
C SER A 267 -6.68 -13.17 3.80
N TRP A 268 -5.93 -13.14 4.91
CA TRP A 268 -6.41 -12.62 6.18
C TRP A 268 -6.39 -11.09 6.28
N THR A 269 -5.75 -10.38 5.34
CA THR A 269 -5.48 -8.94 5.47
C THR A 269 -6.67 -8.05 5.13
N THR A 270 -7.56 -8.51 4.25
CA THR A 270 -8.74 -7.74 3.79
C THR A 270 -9.68 -8.65 3.02
N ALA A 271 -10.77 -8.08 2.45
CA ALA A 271 -11.74 -8.83 1.66
C ALA A 271 -11.09 -9.55 0.48
N GLU A 272 -11.54 -10.78 0.22
CA GLU A 272 -11.21 -11.51 -1.00
C GLU A 272 -11.49 -10.65 -2.24
N GLY A 273 -10.58 -10.66 -3.20
CA GLY A 273 -10.65 -9.78 -4.37
C GLY A 273 -10.05 -8.39 -4.18
N SER A 274 -9.73 -7.97 -2.94
CA SER A 274 -9.10 -6.68 -2.66
C SER A 274 -7.65 -6.76 -2.22
N VAL A 275 -7.11 -7.96 -2.05
CA VAL A 275 -5.68 -8.16 -1.82
C VAL A 275 -4.93 -7.90 -3.11
N GLN A 276 -4.09 -6.87 -3.12
CA GLN A 276 -3.42 -6.45 -4.35
C GLN A 276 -1.91 -6.46 -4.20
N ILE A 277 -1.28 -6.68 -5.36
CA ILE A 277 0.10 -6.31 -5.59
C ILE A 277 0.13 -4.98 -6.34
N THR A 278 1.23 -4.26 -6.23
CA THR A 278 1.49 -2.98 -6.89
C THR A 278 2.98 -2.76 -7.09
N ASP A 279 3.36 -1.70 -7.81
CA ASP A 279 4.69 -1.10 -7.80
C ASP A 279 4.66 0.30 -7.18
N ILE A 280 5.82 0.92 -7.06
CA ILE A 280 5.93 2.26 -6.46
C ILE A 280 5.25 3.34 -7.32
N ASN A 281 5.23 3.19 -8.64
CA ASN A 281 4.63 4.16 -9.54
C ASN A 281 3.11 4.18 -9.41
N ASP A 282 2.50 2.99 -9.44
CA ASP A 282 1.06 2.85 -9.26
C ASP A 282 0.62 3.24 -7.84
N MET A 283 1.41 2.89 -6.81
CA MET A 283 1.15 3.31 -5.44
C MET A 283 1.12 4.84 -5.31
N THR A 284 2.11 5.53 -5.88
CA THR A 284 2.17 7.00 -5.85
C THR A 284 1.03 7.62 -6.64
N ARG A 285 0.76 7.08 -7.85
CA ARG A 285 -0.34 7.53 -8.71
C ARG A 285 -1.70 7.37 -8.02
N SER A 286 -1.90 6.30 -7.28
CA SER A 286 -3.14 6.09 -6.51
C SER A 286 -3.40 7.24 -5.55
N MET A 287 -2.39 7.64 -4.80
CA MET A 287 -2.54 8.74 -3.84
C MET A 287 -2.65 10.12 -4.52
N GLU A 288 -2.03 10.32 -5.69
CA GLU A 288 -2.27 11.54 -6.50
C GLU A 288 -3.75 11.65 -6.88
N ILE A 289 -4.36 10.57 -7.37
CA ILE A 289 -5.76 10.57 -7.84
C ILE A 289 -6.74 10.66 -6.68
N VAL A 290 -6.54 9.86 -5.63
CA VAL A 290 -7.39 9.88 -4.43
C VAL A 290 -7.26 11.23 -3.71
N GLY A 291 -6.04 11.69 -3.46
CA GLY A 291 -5.78 12.91 -2.72
C GLY A 291 -6.18 14.20 -3.48
N SER A 292 -6.25 14.17 -4.82
CA SER A 292 -6.79 15.26 -5.63
C SER A 292 -8.30 15.19 -5.81
N GLY A 293 -8.94 14.07 -5.45
CA GLY A 293 -10.38 13.87 -5.66
C GLY A 293 -10.78 13.71 -7.13
N THR A 294 -9.84 13.41 -8.02
CA THR A 294 -10.09 13.41 -9.48
C THR A 294 -11.13 12.39 -9.91
N LEU A 295 -11.26 11.26 -9.18
CA LEU A 295 -12.19 10.19 -9.53
C LEU A 295 -13.61 10.41 -8.98
N LEU A 296 -13.77 11.25 -7.97
CA LEU A 296 -15.01 11.43 -7.23
C LEU A 296 -15.68 12.78 -7.51
N SER A 297 -16.99 12.86 -7.28
CA SER A 297 -17.66 14.17 -7.17
C SER A 297 -17.06 14.99 -6.02
N PRO A 298 -17.13 16.33 -6.07
CA PRO A 298 -16.65 17.17 -4.98
C PRO A 298 -17.26 16.82 -3.61
N ARG A 299 -18.53 16.39 -3.59
CA ARG A 299 -19.23 15.98 -2.38
C ARG A 299 -18.64 14.68 -1.82
N SER A 300 -18.49 13.66 -2.65
CA SER A 300 -17.94 12.36 -2.24
C SER A 300 -16.48 12.47 -1.82
N TYR A 301 -15.70 13.30 -2.50
CA TYR A 301 -14.33 13.59 -2.08
C TYR A 301 -14.27 14.25 -0.70
N GLN A 302 -15.11 15.25 -0.43
CA GLN A 302 -15.19 15.89 0.89
C GLN A 302 -15.58 14.90 1.98
N GLU A 303 -16.51 13.96 1.71
CA GLU A 303 -16.85 12.88 2.64
C GLU A 303 -15.65 11.96 2.89
N GLN A 304 -14.89 11.61 1.83
CA GLN A 304 -13.73 10.72 1.94
C GLN A 304 -12.63 11.28 2.85
N VAL A 305 -12.32 12.56 2.73
CA VAL A 305 -11.24 13.23 3.47
C VAL A 305 -11.73 13.97 4.71
N SER A 306 -12.99 13.76 5.11
CA SER A 306 -13.58 14.47 6.24
C SER A 306 -12.86 14.21 7.55
N ALA A 307 -12.59 15.25 8.32
CA ALA A 307 -12.07 15.17 9.69
C ALA A 307 -13.17 15.03 10.76
N SER A 308 -14.34 14.51 10.40
CA SER A 308 -15.53 14.42 11.27
C SER A 308 -15.36 13.49 12.48
N LEU A 309 -14.30 12.72 12.53
CA LEU A 309 -14.00 11.78 13.63
C LEU A 309 -13.10 12.38 14.72
N VAL A 310 -12.61 13.61 14.55
CA VAL A 310 -11.81 14.29 15.59
C VAL A 310 -12.58 14.30 16.92
N GLY A 311 -11.92 13.80 17.96
CA GLY A 311 -12.50 13.62 19.28
C GLY A 311 -13.11 12.24 19.56
N LEU A 312 -13.14 11.34 18.58
CA LEU A 312 -13.51 9.92 18.80
C LEU A 312 -12.24 9.04 18.92
N GLY A 313 -12.37 7.86 19.48
CA GLY A 313 -11.30 6.87 19.65
C GLY A 313 -10.79 6.77 21.09
N HIS A 314 -11.62 7.10 22.07
CA HIS A 314 -11.24 6.98 23.49
C HIS A 314 -11.17 5.51 23.91
N LYS A 315 -10.11 5.16 24.65
CA LYS A 315 -10.01 3.83 25.26
C LYS A 315 -11.11 3.63 26.31
N THR A 316 -11.72 2.45 26.27
CA THR A 316 -12.70 1.98 27.26
C THR A 316 -12.28 0.58 27.72
N ASP A 317 -12.96 0.05 28.74
CA ASP A 317 -12.71 -1.31 29.21
C ASP A 317 -12.97 -2.35 28.10
N GLU A 318 -13.95 -2.09 27.23
CA GLU A 318 -14.30 -2.94 26.08
C GLU A 318 -13.41 -2.72 24.86
N CYS A 319 -12.74 -1.55 24.77
CA CYS A 319 -11.93 -1.20 23.60
C CYS A 319 -10.58 -0.60 24.00
N GLN A 320 -9.62 -1.46 24.31
CA GLN A 320 -8.25 -1.05 24.66
C GLN A 320 -7.42 -0.60 23.45
N ILE A 321 -7.80 -1.02 22.23
CA ILE A 321 -7.13 -0.64 20.97
C ILE A 321 -7.69 0.65 20.37
N CYS A 322 -8.79 1.20 20.90
CA CYS A 322 -9.31 2.49 20.47
C CYS A 322 -8.22 3.55 20.57
N THR A 323 -8.05 4.33 19.50
CA THR A 323 -7.00 5.34 19.38
C THR A 323 -7.61 6.67 18.96
N GLU A 324 -7.29 7.74 19.67
CA GLU A 324 -7.89 9.05 19.47
C GLU A 324 -7.62 9.61 18.08
N ASN A 325 -8.68 10.08 17.44
CA ASN A 325 -8.61 10.92 16.24
C ASN A 325 -8.46 12.37 16.67
N THR A 326 -7.33 12.97 16.32
CA THR A 326 -7.00 14.37 16.62
C THR A 326 -6.98 15.21 15.35
N ALA A 327 -6.89 16.53 15.48
CA ALA A 327 -6.67 17.41 14.34
C ALA A 327 -5.34 17.08 13.61
N ALA A 328 -4.37 16.58 14.33
CA ALA A 328 -3.07 16.20 13.79
C ALA A 328 -3.13 14.90 12.98
N ARG A 329 -3.93 13.93 13.45
CA ARG A 329 -4.13 12.64 12.78
C ARG A 329 -5.57 12.17 12.99
N ASN A 330 -6.29 11.96 11.90
CA ASN A 330 -7.64 11.39 11.95
C ASN A 330 -7.91 10.50 10.73
N TYR A 331 -8.94 9.68 10.84
CA TYR A 331 -9.36 8.77 9.78
C TYR A 331 -10.52 9.37 9.00
N GLY A 332 -10.49 9.23 7.67
CA GLY A 332 -11.60 9.53 6.77
C GLY A 332 -12.35 8.26 6.35
N LEU A 333 -12.67 8.14 5.07
CA LEU A 333 -13.19 6.90 4.49
C LEU A 333 -12.05 6.19 3.74
N GLY A 334 -11.37 5.27 4.42
CA GLY A 334 -10.24 4.52 3.86
C GLY A 334 -8.96 5.31 3.66
N VAL A 335 -8.86 6.50 4.24
CA VAL A 335 -7.67 7.35 4.21
C VAL A 335 -7.34 7.85 5.61
N ILE A 336 -6.07 8.18 5.83
CA ILE A 336 -5.59 8.79 7.07
C ILE A 336 -5.17 10.23 6.76
N ASN A 337 -5.83 11.20 7.38
CA ASN A 337 -5.39 12.59 7.34
C ASN A 337 -4.27 12.80 8.38
N ARG A 338 -3.14 13.37 7.94
CA ARG A 338 -2.03 13.78 8.81
C ARG A 338 -1.69 15.24 8.52
N GLY A 339 -2.16 16.16 9.36
CA GLY A 339 -2.12 17.59 9.04
C GLY A 339 -2.82 17.86 7.72
N SER A 340 -2.11 18.42 6.73
CA SER A 340 -2.63 18.70 5.38
C SER A 340 -2.46 17.56 4.37
N TRP A 341 -1.86 16.43 4.80
CA TRP A 341 -1.59 15.29 3.94
C TRP A 341 -2.71 14.25 4.02
N ILE A 342 -3.07 13.70 2.88
CA ILE A 342 -3.92 12.51 2.77
C ILE A 342 -2.97 11.33 2.58
N THR A 343 -2.98 10.37 3.49
CA THR A 343 -1.99 9.30 3.56
C THR A 343 -2.63 7.93 3.67
N GLN A 344 -1.84 6.90 3.38
CA GLN A 344 -2.12 5.52 3.74
C GLN A 344 -0.82 4.79 4.09
N THR A 345 -0.94 3.77 4.92
CA THR A 345 0.22 2.99 5.39
C THR A 345 0.00 1.50 5.14
N LYS A 346 1.10 0.76 5.15
CA LYS A 346 1.14 -0.69 5.13
C LYS A 346 2.17 -1.16 6.15
N SER A 347 1.80 -2.13 6.96
CA SER A 347 2.74 -2.96 7.71
C SER A 347 2.35 -4.41 7.50
N PHE A 348 3.28 -5.23 7.05
CA PHE A 348 3.04 -6.65 6.81
C PHE A 348 4.36 -7.41 6.85
N ALA A 349 4.50 -8.28 7.85
CA ALA A 349 5.48 -9.35 7.97
C ALA A 349 6.89 -8.97 7.43
N GLY A 350 7.50 -7.90 7.97
CA GLY A 350 8.86 -7.50 7.60
C GLY A 350 8.95 -6.45 6.48
N SER A 351 7.84 -5.86 6.05
CA SER A 351 7.84 -4.72 5.14
C SER A 351 6.93 -3.60 5.59
N GLY A 352 7.35 -2.36 5.37
CA GLY A 352 6.56 -1.17 5.61
C GLY A 352 6.38 -0.34 4.34
N ALA A 353 5.25 0.33 4.22
CA ALA A 353 5.08 1.38 3.22
C ALA A 353 4.26 2.54 3.78
N THR A 354 4.58 3.74 3.34
CA THR A 354 3.77 4.93 3.56
C THR A 354 3.70 5.71 2.27
N THR A 355 2.49 6.07 1.89
CA THR A 355 2.23 6.89 0.71
C THR A 355 1.30 8.02 1.07
N GLY A 356 1.48 9.18 0.45
CA GLY A 356 0.64 10.32 0.74
C GLY A 356 0.70 11.40 -0.34
N TYR A 357 -0.32 12.25 -0.31
CA TYR A 357 -0.47 13.39 -1.20
C TYR A 357 -0.80 14.64 -0.43
N LEU A 358 -0.13 15.75 -0.78
CA LEU A 358 -0.40 17.09 -0.29
C LEU A 358 -1.12 17.90 -1.37
N PRO A 359 -2.45 18.11 -1.25
CA PRO A 359 -3.24 18.77 -2.30
C PRO A 359 -2.75 20.18 -2.64
N SER A 360 -2.37 20.98 -1.63
CA SER A 360 -1.98 22.37 -1.82
C SER A 360 -0.69 22.57 -2.63
N ALA A 361 0.18 21.54 -2.68
CA ALA A 361 1.45 21.57 -3.40
C ALA A 361 1.48 20.59 -4.57
N HIS A 362 0.43 19.82 -4.82
CA HIS A 362 0.41 18.71 -5.77
C HIS A 362 1.61 17.76 -5.57
N LEU A 363 1.99 17.54 -4.31
CA LEU A 363 3.16 16.76 -3.93
C LEU A 363 2.75 15.36 -3.48
N ALA A 364 3.28 14.34 -4.14
CA ALA A 364 3.10 12.94 -3.78
C ALA A 364 4.42 12.34 -3.31
N ILE A 365 4.38 11.59 -2.23
CA ILE A 365 5.53 10.86 -1.69
C ILE A 365 5.10 9.43 -1.41
N SER A 366 5.91 8.46 -1.86
CA SER A 366 5.76 7.04 -1.52
C SER A 366 7.09 6.47 -1.09
N VAL A 367 7.07 5.73 0.00
CA VAL A 367 8.21 5.01 0.58
C VAL A 367 7.80 3.57 0.81
N VAL A 368 8.57 2.63 0.30
CA VAL A 368 8.42 1.19 0.56
C VAL A 368 9.76 0.66 1.02
N LEU A 369 9.77 -0.14 2.07
CA LEU A 369 11.02 -0.64 2.64
C LEU A 369 10.88 -2.06 3.23
N THR A 370 12.02 -2.71 3.38
CA THR A 370 12.21 -3.99 4.04
C THR A 370 13.35 -3.89 5.04
N TYR A 371 13.39 -4.78 6.01
CA TYR A 371 14.26 -4.69 7.17
C TYR A 371 15.38 -5.74 7.14
N LYS A 372 16.52 -5.43 7.74
CA LYS A 372 17.57 -6.39 8.11
C LYS A 372 17.25 -7.06 9.45
N PRO A 373 17.93 -8.16 9.80
CA PRO A 373 17.75 -8.79 11.13
C PRO A 373 17.92 -7.82 12.30
N GLU A 374 18.84 -6.86 12.19
CA GLU A 374 19.17 -5.89 13.24
C GLU A 374 18.08 -4.84 13.49
N ALA A 375 17.06 -4.78 12.62
CA ALA A 375 15.90 -3.89 12.81
C ALA A 375 14.87 -4.45 13.79
N TYR A 376 14.96 -5.74 14.11
CA TYR A 376 14.01 -6.44 14.98
C TYR A 376 14.50 -6.45 16.42
N ASP A 377 13.59 -6.20 17.36
CA ASP A 377 13.85 -6.36 18.77
C ASP A 377 13.80 -7.85 19.21
N ASP A 378 13.98 -8.09 20.50
CA ASP A 378 13.98 -9.44 21.08
C ASP A 378 12.64 -10.19 20.91
N LYS A 379 11.53 -9.50 20.61
CA LYS A 379 10.22 -10.08 20.34
C LYS A 379 9.95 -10.29 18.85
N GLY A 380 10.76 -9.69 18.00
CA GLY A 380 10.59 -9.69 16.56
C GLY A 380 9.79 -8.48 16.03
N ASP A 381 9.61 -7.45 16.85
CA ASP A 381 8.95 -6.21 16.45
C ASP A 381 9.92 -5.22 15.79
N THR A 382 9.40 -4.36 14.91
CA THR A 382 10.15 -3.27 14.26
C THR A 382 9.48 -1.91 14.49
N THR A 383 10.23 -0.84 14.26
CA THR A 383 9.67 0.52 14.21
C THR A 383 8.96 0.79 12.88
N GLU A 384 8.00 1.73 12.86
CA GLU A 384 7.31 2.18 11.62
C GLU A 384 8.23 3.07 10.76
N SER A 385 9.35 2.53 10.30
CA SER A 385 10.40 3.28 9.58
C SER A 385 9.92 3.91 8.27
N SER A 386 8.90 3.34 7.62
CA SER A 386 8.33 3.94 6.41
C SER A 386 7.63 5.27 6.69
N LEU A 387 6.91 5.36 7.81
CA LEU A 387 6.28 6.59 8.25
C LEU A 387 7.30 7.63 8.70
N LEU A 388 8.34 7.22 9.42
CA LEU A 388 9.44 8.11 9.82
C LEU A 388 10.14 8.71 8.59
N THR A 389 10.48 7.89 7.59
CA THR A 389 11.10 8.33 6.34
C THR A 389 10.18 9.26 5.54
N PHE A 390 8.90 8.89 5.40
CA PHE A 390 7.89 9.74 4.77
C PHE A 390 7.80 11.11 5.47
N THR A 391 7.74 11.12 6.80
CA THR A 391 7.66 12.35 7.60
C THR A 391 8.88 13.24 7.40
N ALA A 392 10.08 12.67 7.38
CA ALA A 392 11.32 13.42 7.11
C ALA A 392 11.32 14.06 5.72
N LEU A 393 10.90 13.30 4.69
CA LEU A 393 10.76 13.79 3.31
C LEU A 393 9.70 14.89 3.21
N ALA A 394 8.53 14.69 3.81
CA ALA A 394 7.45 15.67 3.78
C ALA A 394 7.85 16.98 4.49
N ASN A 395 8.52 16.92 5.62
CA ASN A 395 9.02 18.10 6.33
C ASN A 395 10.11 18.84 5.55
N ALA A 396 10.99 18.13 4.85
CA ALA A 396 12.02 18.75 4.01
C ALA A 396 11.42 19.44 2.75
N LEU A 397 10.37 18.87 2.18
CA LEU A 397 9.80 19.34 0.92
C LEU A 397 8.64 20.33 1.09
N ALA A 398 7.91 20.22 2.17
CA ALA A 398 6.75 21.05 2.51
C ALA A 398 6.68 21.29 4.04
N PRO A 399 7.55 22.15 4.60
CA PRO A 399 7.58 22.44 6.03
C PRO A 399 6.21 22.88 6.58
N HIS A 400 5.92 22.52 7.82
CA HIS A 400 4.70 22.89 8.55
C HIS A 400 3.38 22.34 7.98
N THR A 401 3.43 21.32 7.12
CA THR A 401 2.24 20.66 6.55
C THR A 401 1.87 19.36 7.27
N LEU A 402 2.83 18.77 7.99
CA LEU A 402 2.61 17.69 8.96
C LEU A 402 2.57 18.27 10.39
N PRO A 403 1.87 17.58 11.32
CA PRO A 403 1.79 17.98 12.72
C PRO A 403 3.13 17.82 13.44
#